data_fa8a3c9d924eb06c13f25726051492dd
#
_entry.id   fa8a3c9d924eb06c13f25726051492dd
#
_cell.length_a   1.000
_cell.length_b   1.000
_cell.length_c   1.000
_cell.angle_alpha   90.00
_cell.angle_beta   90.00
_cell.angle_gamma   90.00
#
_symmetry.space_group_name_H-M   'P 1'
#
loop_
_entity.id
_entity.type
_entity.pdbx_description
1 polymer ?
#
loop_
_entity_poly.entity_id
_entity_poly.type
_entity_poly.pdbx_seq_one_letter_code
_entity_poly.pdbx_strand_id
1 'polypeptide(L)'
;MPEHASPLVSARSRAASRTSRSSRSPRLARLRVHRAPLSGPAAILAAAALWGTTGTASTLAPAGAPPAAVGSAGLAVGGMLLLLTSRGARPLLAACTRAQRWLLGLGALAVAGYPVTFYPAVARTGVAVATVIALGSAPVFAGLLAWATGQGRPGARWAAATTAAVLGCGALVLAPGLAGHSGPADGMGILLAALAGLCYACYSLIGRTLIAAGHPAAPVLGAMFGAAGLGVLPVLLASGTEWLGSWRGAAVALHLAACTTFLAYRLFGRGLRSTPAQAATTLTLAEPAVATLLAVAVLGERLPALSWCGLGVLAAGLACLTVPASRRRRGDREREHENDGRVREITR
;
A
#
# COMPACT_ATOMS: atom_id res chain seq x y z
N MET A 1 -78.31 14.72 -24.28
CA MET A 1 -78.88 15.52 -25.39
C MET A 1 -78.62 17.00 -25.15
N PRO A 2 -78.45 17.80 -26.16
CA PRO A 2 -77.44 17.72 -27.25
C PRO A 2 -76.43 18.91 -27.10
N GLU A 3 -75.32 18.90 -27.71
CA GLU A 3 -74.99 19.13 -29.12
C GLU A 3 -74.31 20.50 -29.40
N HIS A 4 -73.37 20.37 -30.26
CA HIS A 4 -72.82 21.30 -31.25
C HIS A 4 -71.72 22.32 -30.83
N ALA A 5 -70.63 22.32 -31.36
CA ALA A 5 -70.07 22.28 -32.72
C ALA A 5 -68.97 23.32 -32.79
N SER A 6 -67.85 22.95 -33.37
CA SER A 6 -66.79 23.83 -33.94
C SER A 6 -67.40 24.67 -35.10
N PRO A 7 -66.72 25.64 -35.71
CA PRO A 7 -65.37 25.52 -36.24
C PRO A 7 -64.56 26.87 -36.43
N LEU A 8 -63.26 26.68 -36.77
CA LEU A 8 -62.43 27.39 -37.77
C LEU A 8 -62.34 28.93 -37.73
N VAL A 9 -61.15 29.48 -37.76
CA VAL A 9 -60.54 30.18 -38.89
C VAL A 9 -59.21 30.83 -38.48
N SER A 10 -58.12 30.32 -39.01
CA SER A 10 -57.08 30.95 -39.82
C SER A 10 -56.80 32.44 -39.56
N ALA A 11 -55.54 32.75 -39.17
CA ALA A 11 -54.82 33.86 -39.85
C ALA A 11 -53.29 33.74 -39.60
N ARG A 12 -52.63 33.69 -40.71
CA ARG A 12 -51.18 33.83 -40.92
C ARG A 12 -50.72 35.21 -40.40
N SER A 13 -49.57 35.28 -39.76
CA SER A 13 -48.69 36.44 -39.91
C SER A 13 -47.23 36.02 -39.83
N ARG A 14 -46.52 36.50 -40.80
CA ARG A 14 -45.14 36.24 -41.19
C ARG A 14 -44.13 36.98 -40.28
N ALA A 15 -42.98 36.32 -40.18
CA ALA A 15 -41.63 36.88 -40.27
C ALA A 15 -41.16 37.91 -39.26
N ALA A 16 -40.19 37.50 -38.49
CA ALA A 16 -38.92 38.27 -38.39
C ALA A 16 -37.80 37.39 -37.86
N SER A 17 -36.99 36.91 -38.75
CA SER A 17 -35.69 36.34 -38.49
C SER A 17 -34.79 37.38 -37.86
N ARG A 18 -34.49 37.23 -36.55
CA ARG A 18 -33.36 37.90 -35.91
C ARG A 18 -32.28 36.90 -35.66
N THR A 19 -31.32 36.83 -36.58
CA THR A 19 -30.01 36.22 -36.41
C THR A 19 -29.25 36.93 -35.31
N SER A 20 -29.36 36.44 -34.08
CA SER A 20 -28.39 36.80 -33.04
C SER A 20 -27.13 35.97 -33.26
N ARG A 21 -26.12 36.58 -33.87
CA ARG A 21 -24.73 36.07 -33.86
C ARG A 21 -24.26 36.08 -32.40
N SER A 22 -24.45 34.94 -31.76
CA SER A 22 -23.74 34.62 -30.51
C SER A 22 -22.25 34.51 -30.82
N SER A 23 -21.49 35.55 -30.45
CA SER A 23 -20.03 35.51 -30.43
C SER A 23 -19.58 34.48 -29.41
N ARG A 24 -19.39 33.27 -29.87
CA ARG A 24 -18.73 32.23 -29.09
C ARG A 24 -17.26 32.62 -28.93
N SER A 25 -16.92 33.23 -27.81
CA SER A 25 -15.55 33.37 -27.36
C SER A 25 -14.93 31.94 -27.35
N PRO A 26 -13.72 31.74 -27.89
CA PRO A 26 -13.06 30.46 -27.79
C PRO A 26 -12.71 30.23 -26.32
N ARG A 27 -13.53 29.44 -25.60
CA ARG A 27 -13.18 28.92 -24.30
C ARG A 27 -11.92 28.12 -24.52
N LEU A 28 -10.78 28.62 -24.04
CA LEU A 28 -9.55 27.91 -23.88
C LEU A 28 -9.89 26.60 -23.18
N ALA A 29 -9.99 25.52 -23.96
CA ALA A 29 -10.08 24.17 -23.47
C ALA A 29 -8.78 23.94 -22.66
N ARG A 30 -8.85 24.15 -21.35
CA ARG A 30 -7.79 23.73 -20.46
C ARG A 30 -7.63 22.24 -20.69
N LEU A 31 -6.56 21.85 -21.35
CA LEU A 31 -6.10 20.48 -21.45
C LEU A 31 -5.94 19.95 -20.02
N ARG A 32 -7.02 19.39 -19.48
CA ARG A 32 -6.92 18.52 -18.31
C ARG A 32 -6.14 17.31 -18.81
N VAL A 33 -4.86 17.31 -18.54
CA VAL A 33 -4.05 16.10 -18.60
C VAL A 33 -4.71 15.13 -17.62
N HIS A 34 -5.60 14.28 -18.12
CA HIS A 34 -6.12 13.14 -17.39
C HIS A 34 -4.93 12.18 -17.19
N ARG A 35 -4.17 12.41 -16.12
CA ARG A 35 -3.24 11.40 -15.65
C ARG A 35 -4.09 10.20 -15.29
N ALA A 36 -3.93 9.11 -16.03
CA ALA A 36 -4.58 7.84 -15.71
C ALA A 36 -4.27 7.52 -14.24
N PRO A 37 -5.28 7.15 -13.44
CA PRO A 37 -5.06 6.82 -12.04
C PRO A 37 -4.07 5.66 -11.95
N LEU A 38 -3.11 5.73 -11.03
CA LEU A 38 -2.16 4.65 -10.77
C LEU A 38 -2.92 3.34 -10.59
N SER A 39 -2.46 2.28 -11.25
CA SER A 39 -2.99 0.93 -11.01
C SER A 39 -2.78 0.52 -9.55
N GLY A 40 -3.55 -0.46 -9.06
CA GLY A 40 -3.42 -0.92 -7.68
C GLY A 40 -1.99 -1.32 -7.31
N PRO A 41 -1.35 -2.22 -8.07
CA PRO A 41 0.05 -2.59 -7.84
C PRO A 41 1.02 -1.40 -7.90
N ALA A 42 0.86 -0.49 -8.87
CA ALA A 42 1.72 0.70 -8.96
C ALA A 42 1.58 1.64 -7.76
N ALA A 43 0.38 1.77 -7.21
CA ALA A 43 0.15 2.56 -6.00
C ALA A 43 0.84 1.93 -4.77
N ILE A 44 0.87 0.58 -4.68
CA ILE A 44 1.56 -0.14 -3.61
C ILE A 44 3.08 -0.01 -3.76
N LEU A 45 3.62 -0.16 -4.97
CA LEU A 45 5.04 0.03 -5.23
C LEU A 45 5.50 1.46 -4.91
N ALA A 46 4.67 2.47 -5.22
CA ALA A 46 4.95 3.85 -4.85
C ALA A 46 4.95 4.05 -3.32
N ALA A 47 4.05 3.38 -2.59
CA ALA A 47 4.08 3.36 -1.13
C ALA A 47 5.36 2.71 -0.59
N ALA A 48 5.76 1.56 -1.14
CA ALA A 48 6.98 0.86 -0.78
C ALA A 48 8.23 1.72 -1.04
N ALA A 49 8.25 2.47 -2.14
CA ALA A 49 9.33 3.42 -2.42
C ALA A 49 9.42 4.53 -1.36
N LEU A 50 8.30 5.05 -0.90
CA LEU A 50 8.29 6.03 0.19
C LEU A 50 8.78 5.41 1.50
N TRP A 51 8.37 4.18 1.82
CA TRP A 51 8.85 3.48 3.02
C TRP A 51 10.36 3.20 2.94
N GLY A 52 10.89 2.87 1.76
CA GLY A 52 12.33 2.69 1.55
C GLY A 52 13.18 3.91 1.87
N THR A 53 12.58 5.12 1.91
CA THR A 53 13.29 6.34 2.35
C THR A 53 13.43 6.46 3.87
N THR A 54 12.69 5.64 4.64
CA THR A 54 12.61 5.74 6.11
C THR A 54 13.98 5.60 6.77
N GLY A 55 14.76 4.60 6.36
CA GLY A 55 16.10 4.35 6.89
C GLY A 55 17.02 5.54 6.66
N THR A 56 17.16 5.97 5.40
CA THR A 56 18.00 7.12 5.02
C THR A 56 17.57 8.41 5.73
N ALA A 57 16.25 8.66 5.83
CA ALA A 57 15.76 9.83 6.56
C ALA A 57 16.09 9.74 8.06
N SER A 58 15.98 8.56 8.67
CA SER A 58 16.28 8.37 10.09
C SER A 58 17.75 8.58 10.43
N THR A 59 18.69 8.31 9.51
CA THR A 59 20.12 8.60 9.74
C THR A 59 20.44 10.09 9.78
N LEU A 60 19.53 10.95 9.29
CA LEU A 60 19.65 12.41 9.36
C LEU A 60 19.12 12.99 10.66
N ALA A 61 18.52 12.16 11.54
CA ALA A 61 18.07 12.60 12.86
C ALA A 61 19.26 13.08 13.71
N PRO A 62 19.05 14.02 14.66
CA PRO A 62 20.09 14.46 15.56
C PRO A 62 20.70 13.30 16.35
N ALA A 63 22.01 13.40 16.64
CA ALA A 63 22.69 12.43 17.49
C ALA A 63 21.98 12.35 18.86
N GLY A 64 21.70 11.13 19.32
CA GLY A 64 20.98 10.89 20.58
C GLY A 64 19.45 10.86 20.47
N ALA A 65 18.84 11.09 19.29
CA ALA A 65 17.41 10.88 19.11
C ALA A 65 17.05 9.39 19.29
N PRO A 66 16.18 9.02 20.27
CA PRO A 66 15.85 7.62 20.49
C PRO A 66 15.11 7.04 19.28
N PRO A 67 15.51 5.87 18.73
CA PRO A 67 14.85 5.28 17.57
C PRO A 67 13.34 5.04 17.75
N ALA A 68 12.94 4.67 18.99
CA ALA A 68 11.53 4.50 19.34
C ALA A 68 10.74 5.82 19.26
N ALA A 69 11.36 6.95 19.69
CA ALA A 69 10.75 8.27 19.58
C ALA A 69 10.60 8.71 18.12
N VAL A 70 11.63 8.48 17.28
CA VAL A 70 11.62 8.82 15.85
C VAL A 70 10.51 8.06 15.13
N GLY A 71 10.40 6.73 15.32
CA GLY A 71 9.35 5.91 14.71
C GLY A 71 7.95 6.26 15.23
N SER A 72 7.81 6.48 16.54
CA SER A 72 6.53 6.86 17.16
C SER A 72 6.05 8.23 16.69
N ALA A 73 6.94 9.21 16.48
CA ALA A 73 6.59 10.53 15.95
C ALA A 73 5.98 10.42 14.54
N GLY A 74 6.59 9.62 13.66
CA GLY A 74 6.07 9.36 12.32
C GLY A 74 4.65 8.78 12.35
N LEU A 75 4.40 7.77 13.20
CA LEU A 75 3.10 7.14 13.32
C LEU A 75 2.07 8.05 14.03
N ALA A 76 2.44 8.72 15.11
CA ALA A 76 1.55 9.59 15.86
C ALA A 76 1.05 10.76 14.99
N VAL A 77 1.97 11.51 14.38
CA VAL A 77 1.61 12.67 13.54
C VAL A 77 1.00 12.22 12.21
N GLY A 78 1.61 11.25 11.52
CA GLY A 78 1.13 10.76 10.23
C GLY A 78 -0.22 10.05 10.33
N GLY A 79 -0.44 9.25 11.38
CA GLY A 79 -1.72 8.61 11.67
C GLY A 79 -2.81 9.63 11.98
N MET A 80 -2.49 10.68 12.73
CA MET A 80 -3.41 11.79 12.98
C MET A 80 -3.75 12.55 11.70
N LEU A 81 -2.76 12.82 10.83
CA LEU A 81 -2.99 13.42 9.52
C LEU A 81 -3.91 12.55 8.65
N LEU A 82 -3.73 11.22 8.66
CA LEU A 82 -4.61 10.29 7.97
C LEU A 82 -6.05 10.39 8.50
N LEU A 83 -6.23 10.42 9.81
CA LEU A 83 -7.54 10.51 10.45
C LEU A 83 -8.22 11.83 10.13
N LEU A 84 -7.56 12.96 10.34
CA LEU A 84 -8.13 14.30 10.16
C LEU A 84 -8.47 14.61 8.70
N THR A 85 -7.65 14.15 7.75
CA THR A 85 -7.86 14.39 6.32
C THR A 85 -8.81 13.39 5.66
N SER A 86 -9.19 12.32 6.36
CA SER A 86 -10.05 11.27 5.80
C SER A 86 -11.52 11.65 5.65
N ARG A 87 -11.95 12.82 6.16
CA ARG A 87 -13.34 13.38 6.07
C ARG A 87 -14.44 12.33 6.18
N GLY A 88 -14.29 11.31 7.04
CA GLY A 88 -15.28 10.24 7.06
C GLY A 88 -15.14 9.24 8.20
N ALA A 89 -14.33 9.50 9.22
CA ALA A 89 -14.18 8.56 10.34
C ALA A 89 -15.49 8.37 11.11
N ARG A 90 -16.23 9.46 11.41
CA ARG A 90 -17.55 9.39 12.08
C ARG A 90 -18.60 8.68 11.22
N PRO A 91 -18.84 9.08 9.94
CA PRO A 91 -19.75 8.34 9.05
C PRO A 91 -19.33 6.88 8.86
N LEU A 92 -18.02 6.58 8.79
CA LEU A 92 -17.53 5.20 8.72
C LEU A 92 -17.99 4.39 9.92
N LEU A 93 -17.77 4.88 11.14
CA LEU A 93 -18.16 4.18 12.37
C LEU A 93 -19.68 4.00 12.46
N ALA A 94 -20.46 4.96 11.97
CA ALA A 94 -21.92 4.83 11.90
C ALA A 94 -22.36 3.79 10.86
N ALA A 95 -21.69 3.72 9.71
CA ALA A 95 -22.00 2.76 8.65
C ALA A 95 -21.51 1.34 8.93
N CYS A 96 -20.49 1.17 9.81
CA CYS A 96 -19.93 -0.13 10.15
C CYS A 96 -20.87 -0.96 11.04
N THR A 97 -20.99 -2.25 10.72
CA THR A 97 -21.58 -3.23 11.62
C THR A 97 -20.73 -3.38 12.89
N ARG A 98 -21.29 -4.02 13.94
CA ARG A 98 -20.53 -4.31 15.16
C ARG A 98 -19.26 -5.12 14.88
N ALA A 99 -19.33 -6.12 14.01
CA ALA A 99 -18.16 -6.93 13.61
C ALA A 99 -17.11 -6.08 12.90
N GLN A 100 -17.50 -5.18 11.99
CA GLN A 100 -16.58 -4.30 11.28
C GLN A 100 -15.89 -3.28 12.21
N ARG A 101 -16.57 -2.79 13.25
CA ARG A 101 -15.97 -1.95 14.29
C ARG A 101 -14.92 -2.71 15.10
N TRP A 102 -15.18 -3.97 15.44
CA TRP A 102 -14.17 -4.83 16.05
C TRP A 102 -12.96 -5.06 15.13
N LEU A 103 -13.18 -5.27 13.82
CA LEU A 103 -12.09 -5.36 12.86
C LEU A 103 -11.27 -4.07 12.79
N LEU A 104 -11.90 -2.88 12.81
CA LEU A 104 -11.18 -1.61 12.88
C LEU A 104 -10.31 -1.49 14.14
N GLY A 105 -10.86 -1.88 15.29
CA GLY A 105 -10.10 -1.91 16.56
C GLY A 105 -8.93 -2.88 16.52
N LEU A 106 -9.15 -4.10 16.01
CA LEU A 106 -8.09 -5.10 15.84
C LEU A 106 -7.03 -4.62 14.83
N GLY A 107 -7.46 -3.96 13.75
CA GLY A 107 -6.56 -3.35 12.79
C GLY A 107 -5.70 -2.24 13.39
N ALA A 108 -6.30 -1.37 14.24
CA ALA A 108 -5.55 -0.34 14.96
C ALA A 108 -4.54 -0.95 15.95
N LEU A 109 -4.95 -2.00 16.67
CA LEU A 109 -4.06 -2.75 17.56
C LEU A 109 -2.90 -3.38 16.79
N ALA A 110 -3.16 -3.96 15.62
CA ALA A 110 -2.12 -4.54 14.77
C ALA A 110 -1.17 -3.45 14.23
N VAL A 111 -1.68 -2.27 13.83
CA VAL A 111 -0.83 -1.13 13.44
C VAL A 111 0.07 -0.68 14.59
N ALA A 112 -0.46 -0.56 15.82
CA ALA A 112 0.32 -0.19 17.00
C ALA A 112 1.28 -1.32 17.43
N GLY A 113 0.86 -2.58 17.27
CA GLY A 113 1.64 -3.76 17.60
C GLY A 113 2.89 -3.93 16.72
N TYR A 114 2.85 -3.47 15.47
CA TYR A 114 4.01 -3.55 14.58
C TYR A 114 5.27 -2.89 15.17
N PRO A 115 5.31 -1.61 15.52
CA PRO A 115 6.49 -1.02 16.11
C PRO A 115 6.86 -1.61 17.48
N VAL A 116 5.88 -1.99 18.29
CA VAL A 116 6.09 -2.58 19.62
C VAL A 116 6.83 -3.93 19.55
N THR A 117 6.65 -4.68 18.46
CA THR A 117 7.35 -5.96 18.24
C THR A 117 8.61 -5.78 17.39
N PHE A 118 8.59 -4.89 16.40
CA PHE A 118 9.69 -4.70 15.46
C PHE A 118 10.93 -4.07 16.10
N TYR A 119 10.78 -2.99 16.88
CA TYR A 119 11.94 -2.33 17.48
C TYR A 119 12.70 -3.21 18.50
N PRO A 120 12.05 -3.96 19.40
CA PRO A 120 12.75 -4.94 20.22
C PRO A 120 13.38 -6.08 19.41
N ALA A 121 12.77 -6.51 18.28
CA ALA A 121 13.40 -7.46 17.36
C ALA A 121 14.71 -6.90 16.79
N VAL A 122 14.68 -5.65 16.30
CA VAL A 122 15.87 -4.94 15.79
C VAL A 122 16.97 -4.85 16.83
N ALA A 123 16.64 -4.53 18.08
CA ALA A 123 17.61 -4.44 19.18
C ALA A 123 18.30 -5.78 19.47
N ARG A 124 17.62 -6.90 19.19
CA ARG A 124 18.11 -8.26 19.46
C ARG A 124 18.82 -8.92 18.29
N THR A 125 18.34 -8.71 17.06
CA THR A 125 18.84 -9.41 15.87
C THR A 125 19.51 -8.50 14.85
N GLY A 126 19.52 -7.19 15.11
CA GLY A 126 19.94 -6.18 14.14
C GLY A 126 18.85 -5.85 13.12
N VAL A 127 19.00 -4.68 12.49
CA VAL A 127 18.02 -4.13 11.53
C VAL A 127 17.82 -5.07 10.35
N ALA A 128 18.89 -5.60 9.78
CA ALA A 128 18.84 -6.44 8.58
C ALA A 128 18.00 -7.71 8.81
N VAL A 129 18.33 -8.47 9.86
CA VAL A 129 17.64 -9.75 10.16
C VAL A 129 16.18 -9.50 10.54
N ALA A 130 15.91 -8.53 11.43
CA ALA A 130 14.54 -8.19 11.83
C ALA A 130 13.70 -7.77 10.62
N THR A 131 14.23 -6.95 9.71
CA THR A 131 13.51 -6.48 8.51
C THR A 131 13.18 -7.64 7.56
N VAL A 132 14.15 -8.52 7.28
CA VAL A 132 13.93 -9.67 6.39
C VAL A 132 12.87 -10.61 6.97
N ILE A 133 12.91 -10.88 8.27
CA ILE A 133 11.94 -11.76 8.91
C ILE A 133 10.56 -11.10 8.93
N ALA A 134 10.45 -9.82 9.33
CA ALA A 134 9.17 -9.15 9.43
C ALA A 134 8.50 -8.96 8.05
N LEU A 135 9.22 -8.41 7.08
CA LEU A 135 8.67 -8.17 5.74
C LEU A 135 8.54 -9.45 4.93
N GLY A 136 9.46 -10.40 5.08
CA GLY A 136 9.43 -11.68 4.37
C GLY A 136 8.31 -12.60 4.88
N SER A 137 8.02 -12.62 6.18
CA SER A 137 6.93 -13.43 6.75
C SER A 137 5.54 -12.81 6.50
N ALA A 138 5.43 -11.51 6.32
CA ALA A 138 4.15 -10.82 6.16
C ALA A 138 3.31 -11.35 4.97
N PRO A 139 3.84 -11.57 3.76
CA PRO A 139 3.07 -12.17 2.67
C PRO A 139 2.59 -13.59 2.99
N VAL A 140 3.40 -14.37 3.70
CA VAL A 140 3.05 -15.73 4.10
C VAL A 140 1.87 -15.70 5.08
N PHE A 141 1.95 -14.88 6.12
CA PHE A 141 0.84 -14.67 7.05
C PHE A 141 -0.40 -14.12 6.35
N ALA A 142 -0.25 -13.14 5.45
CA ALA A 142 -1.38 -12.59 4.69
C ALA A 142 -2.05 -13.67 3.82
N GLY A 143 -1.29 -14.56 3.21
CA GLY A 143 -1.80 -15.70 2.44
C GLY A 143 -2.54 -16.71 3.32
N LEU A 144 -1.97 -17.08 4.47
CA LEU A 144 -2.57 -18.00 5.44
C LEU A 144 -3.86 -17.43 6.03
N LEU A 145 -3.83 -16.17 6.46
CA LEU A 145 -5.00 -15.48 7.01
C LEU A 145 -6.11 -15.31 5.96
N ALA A 146 -5.77 -14.97 4.71
CA ALA A 146 -6.74 -14.89 3.61
C ALA A 146 -7.40 -16.25 3.35
N TRP A 147 -6.63 -17.33 3.39
CA TRP A 147 -7.17 -18.70 3.27
C TRP A 147 -8.06 -19.05 4.46
N ALA A 148 -7.59 -18.84 5.68
CA ALA A 148 -8.36 -19.13 6.90
C ALA A 148 -9.67 -18.34 7.01
N THR A 149 -9.71 -17.14 6.43
CA THR A 149 -10.91 -16.27 6.41
C THR A 149 -11.79 -16.47 5.16
N GLY A 150 -11.55 -17.53 4.38
CA GLY A 150 -12.38 -17.88 3.20
C GLY A 150 -12.20 -16.97 1.98
N GLN A 151 -11.16 -16.13 1.93
CA GLN A 151 -10.88 -15.27 0.78
C GLN A 151 -10.22 -16.00 -0.41
N GLY A 152 -10.11 -17.34 -0.33
CA GLY A 152 -9.55 -18.19 -1.36
C GLY A 152 -8.10 -18.60 -1.07
N ARG A 153 -7.67 -19.69 -1.76
CA ARG A 153 -6.30 -20.18 -1.64
C ARG A 153 -5.37 -19.33 -2.52
N PRO A 154 -4.19 -18.97 -2.01
CA PRO A 154 -3.17 -18.31 -2.83
C PRO A 154 -2.78 -19.20 -4.03
N GLY A 155 -2.76 -18.64 -5.23
CA GLY A 155 -2.41 -19.37 -6.44
C GLY A 155 -0.90 -19.63 -6.57
N ALA A 156 -0.51 -20.65 -7.36
CA ALA A 156 0.88 -21.02 -7.58
C ALA A 156 1.76 -19.85 -8.09
N ARG A 157 1.21 -18.97 -8.95
CA ARG A 157 1.91 -17.77 -9.42
C ARG A 157 2.26 -16.83 -8.28
N TRP A 158 1.34 -16.60 -7.34
CA TRP A 158 1.61 -15.79 -6.16
C TRP A 158 2.67 -16.46 -5.29
N ALA A 159 2.55 -17.77 -5.04
CA ALA A 159 3.52 -18.50 -4.23
C ALA A 159 4.94 -18.41 -4.82
N ALA A 160 5.11 -18.68 -6.11
CA ALA A 160 6.41 -18.58 -6.80
C ALA A 160 6.98 -17.15 -6.75
N ALA A 161 6.15 -16.14 -7.04
CA ALA A 161 6.57 -14.74 -7.00
C ALA A 161 6.94 -14.29 -5.58
N THR A 162 6.18 -14.71 -4.56
CA THR A 162 6.47 -14.39 -3.16
C THR A 162 7.73 -15.08 -2.68
N THR A 163 7.93 -16.37 -3.01
CA THR A 163 9.17 -17.08 -2.69
C THR A 163 10.38 -16.40 -3.31
N ALA A 164 10.32 -16.05 -4.60
CA ALA A 164 11.39 -15.32 -5.26
C ALA A 164 11.65 -13.96 -4.59
N ALA A 165 10.60 -13.20 -4.29
CA ALA A 165 10.73 -11.89 -3.66
C ALA A 165 11.32 -11.99 -2.23
N VAL A 166 10.92 -12.98 -1.44
CA VAL A 166 11.45 -13.20 -0.08
C VAL A 166 12.92 -13.66 -0.12
N LEU A 167 13.27 -14.60 -1.01
CA LEU A 167 14.66 -15.04 -1.18
C LEU A 167 15.54 -13.90 -1.69
N GLY A 168 15.07 -13.14 -2.67
CA GLY A 168 15.78 -11.96 -3.19
C GLY A 168 15.98 -10.88 -2.13
N CYS A 169 14.96 -10.61 -1.31
CA CYS A 169 15.05 -9.69 -0.18
C CYS A 169 16.06 -10.20 0.86
N GLY A 170 16.03 -11.47 1.18
CA GLY A 170 17.00 -12.12 2.09
C GLY A 170 18.43 -11.97 1.59
N ALA A 171 18.69 -12.31 0.34
CA ALA A 171 20.01 -12.17 -0.26
C ALA A 171 20.47 -10.70 -0.30
N LEU A 172 19.56 -9.77 -0.64
CA LEU A 172 19.86 -8.33 -0.69
C LEU A 172 20.32 -7.79 0.66
N VAL A 173 19.57 -8.09 1.72
CA VAL A 173 19.71 -7.45 3.04
C VAL A 173 20.72 -8.18 3.93
N LEU A 174 20.85 -9.51 3.80
CA LEU A 174 21.75 -10.30 4.64
C LEU A 174 23.18 -10.42 4.08
N ALA A 175 23.36 -10.29 2.76
CA ALA A 175 24.68 -10.47 2.13
C ALA A 175 25.80 -9.59 2.71
N PRO A 176 25.57 -8.30 3.05
CA PRO A 176 26.61 -7.48 3.69
C PRO A 176 27.04 -8.02 5.07
N GLY A 177 26.09 -8.57 5.85
CA GLY A 177 26.35 -9.13 7.17
C GLY A 177 27.02 -10.50 7.17
N LEU A 178 26.94 -11.26 6.07
CA LEU A 178 27.62 -12.55 5.93
C LEU A 178 29.15 -12.43 5.85
N ALA A 179 29.65 -11.24 5.52
CA ALA A 179 31.08 -10.93 5.50
C ALA A 179 31.64 -10.59 6.91
N GLY A 180 30.78 -10.37 7.89
CA GLY A 180 31.13 -10.10 9.29
C GLY A 180 30.47 -11.15 10.20
N HIS A 181 31.16 -11.54 11.29
CA HIS A 181 30.69 -12.54 12.24
C HIS A 181 29.39 -12.09 12.90
N SER A 182 28.27 -12.62 12.45
CA SER A 182 26.98 -12.48 13.13
C SER A 182 27.00 -13.37 14.37
N GLY A 183 26.73 -12.79 15.53
CA GLY A 183 26.51 -13.58 16.77
C GLY A 183 25.33 -14.55 16.62
N PRO A 184 25.14 -15.50 17.56
CA PRO A 184 24.06 -16.47 17.50
C PRO A 184 22.71 -15.74 17.40
N ALA A 185 21.84 -16.23 16.49
CA ALA A 185 20.53 -15.63 16.28
C ALA A 185 19.69 -15.71 17.56
N ASP A 186 19.26 -14.57 18.08
CA ASP A 186 18.38 -14.51 19.24
C ASP A 186 16.96 -14.96 18.85
N GLY A 187 16.56 -16.16 19.32
CA GLY A 187 15.24 -16.73 19.03
C GLY A 187 14.07 -15.83 19.42
N MET A 188 14.19 -15.06 20.51
CA MET A 188 13.17 -14.09 20.90
C MET A 188 13.09 -12.91 19.91
N GLY A 189 14.22 -12.44 19.40
CA GLY A 189 14.25 -11.42 18.39
C GLY A 189 13.62 -11.88 17.07
N ILE A 190 13.86 -13.14 16.66
CA ILE A 190 13.20 -13.77 15.50
C ILE A 190 11.69 -13.85 15.70
N LEU A 191 11.22 -14.30 16.87
CA LEU A 191 9.80 -14.36 17.20
C LEU A 191 9.14 -12.98 17.13
N LEU A 192 9.76 -11.98 17.72
CA LEU A 192 9.26 -10.59 17.70
C LEU A 192 9.20 -10.03 16.28
N ALA A 193 10.19 -10.30 15.42
CA ALA A 193 10.17 -9.93 14.03
C ALA A 193 9.03 -10.61 13.25
N ALA A 194 8.80 -11.91 13.50
CA ALA A 194 7.69 -12.64 12.91
C ALA A 194 6.33 -12.10 13.37
N LEU A 195 6.19 -11.73 14.65
CA LEU A 195 5.00 -11.08 15.19
C LEU A 195 4.76 -9.71 14.53
N ALA A 196 5.81 -8.93 14.24
CA ALA A 196 5.69 -7.71 13.46
C ALA A 196 5.13 -8.00 12.06
N GLY A 197 5.66 -9.03 11.38
CA GLY A 197 5.13 -9.49 10.08
C GLY A 197 3.66 -9.93 10.16
N LEU A 198 3.26 -10.60 11.22
CA LEU A 198 1.86 -10.96 11.47
C LEU A 198 0.99 -9.71 11.68
N CYS A 199 1.44 -8.74 12.47
CA CYS A 199 0.75 -7.46 12.65
C CYS A 199 0.53 -6.75 11.31
N TYR A 200 1.58 -6.72 10.47
CA TYR A 200 1.51 -6.16 9.12
C TYR A 200 0.48 -6.87 8.25
N ALA A 201 0.50 -8.20 8.23
CA ALA A 201 -0.46 -9.01 7.50
C ALA A 201 -1.90 -8.76 7.98
N CYS A 202 -2.11 -8.72 9.31
CA CYS A 202 -3.41 -8.49 9.92
C CYS A 202 -4.01 -7.14 9.49
N TYR A 203 -3.31 -6.03 9.71
CA TYR A 203 -3.89 -4.73 9.36
C TYR A 203 -4.07 -4.55 7.85
N SER A 204 -3.22 -5.14 7.02
CA SER A 204 -3.35 -5.13 5.57
C SER A 204 -4.58 -5.91 5.11
N LEU A 205 -4.82 -7.10 5.67
CA LEU A 205 -5.98 -7.93 5.38
C LEU A 205 -7.27 -7.27 5.86
N ILE A 206 -7.29 -6.74 7.08
CA ILE A 206 -8.44 -6.04 7.67
C ILE A 206 -8.78 -4.80 6.81
N GLY A 207 -7.77 -3.99 6.47
CA GLY A 207 -7.93 -2.85 5.58
C GLY A 207 -8.54 -3.25 4.24
N ARG A 208 -8.01 -4.31 3.60
CA ARG A 208 -8.54 -4.83 2.34
C ARG A 208 -9.97 -5.34 2.48
N THR A 209 -10.28 -6.07 3.55
CA THR A 209 -11.62 -6.63 3.81
C THR A 209 -12.67 -5.52 3.96
N LEU A 210 -12.37 -4.49 4.74
CA LEU A 210 -13.28 -3.36 4.93
C LEU A 210 -13.45 -2.54 3.65
N ILE A 211 -12.37 -2.34 2.88
CA ILE A 211 -12.42 -1.65 1.58
C ILE A 211 -13.23 -2.46 0.57
N ALA A 212 -13.09 -3.79 0.56
CA ALA A 212 -13.86 -4.68 -0.32
C ALA A 212 -15.35 -4.73 0.05
N ALA A 213 -15.68 -4.52 1.33
CA ALA A 213 -17.06 -4.37 1.81
C ALA A 213 -17.70 -3.02 1.43
N GLY A 214 -17.03 -2.18 0.64
CA GLY A 214 -17.55 -0.91 0.14
C GLY A 214 -17.15 0.32 0.94
N HIS A 215 -16.40 0.17 2.03
CA HIS A 215 -15.96 1.33 2.79
C HIS A 215 -14.81 2.06 2.07
N PRO A 216 -14.79 3.41 2.07
CA PRO A 216 -13.70 4.16 1.43
C PRO A 216 -12.36 3.90 2.12
N ALA A 217 -11.28 3.72 1.33
CA ALA A 217 -9.96 3.38 1.86
C ALA A 217 -9.39 4.44 2.82
N ALA A 218 -9.60 5.73 2.54
CA ALA A 218 -9.05 6.80 3.36
C ALA A 218 -9.63 6.83 4.79
N PRO A 219 -10.96 6.75 5.02
CA PRO A 219 -11.53 6.60 6.36
C PRO A 219 -11.10 5.32 7.09
N VAL A 220 -11.04 4.17 6.38
CA VAL A 220 -10.63 2.89 6.98
C VAL A 220 -9.20 2.99 7.53
N LEU A 221 -8.24 3.37 6.68
CA LEU A 221 -6.85 3.52 7.12
C LEU A 221 -6.69 4.70 8.10
N GLY A 222 -7.41 5.80 7.88
CA GLY A 222 -7.41 6.93 8.80
C GLY A 222 -7.85 6.54 10.21
N ALA A 223 -8.90 5.73 10.35
CA ALA A 223 -9.36 5.26 11.65
C ALA A 223 -8.34 4.31 12.31
N MET A 224 -7.80 3.34 11.56
CA MET A 224 -6.83 2.38 12.08
C MET A 224 -5.51 3.06 12.50
N PHE A 225 -4.93 3.85 11.60
CA PHE A 225 -3.65 4.52 11.85
C PHE A 225 -3.77 5.70 12.82
N GLY A 226 -4.91 6.40 12.81
CA GLY A 226 -5.18 7.47 13.78
C GLY A 226 -5.33 6.93 15.19
N ALA A 227 -6.07 5.85 15.38
CA ALA A 227 -6.20 5.20 16.69
C ALA A 227 -4.86 4.63 17.17
N ALA A 228 -4.09 3.99 16.26
CA ALA A 228 -2.74 3.52 16.57
C ALA A 228 -1.79 4.68 16.92
N GLY A 229 -1.85 5.80 16.19
CA GLY A 229 -1.08 7.00 16.47
C GLY A 229 -1.34 7.58 17.85
N LEU A 230 -2.60 7.61 18.28
CA LEU A 230 -2.97 7.97 19.65
C LEU A 230 -2.42 6.96 20.67
N GLY A 231 -2.44 5.65 20.35
CA GLY A 231 -1.91 4.59 21.20
C GLY A 231 -0.39 4.65 21.39
N VAL A 232 0.38 5.12 20.41
CA VAL A 232 1.84 5.27 20.52
C VAL A 232 2.27 6.64 21.04
N LEU A 233 1.36 7.59 21.19
CA LEU A 233 1.67 8.92 21.70
C LEU A 233 2.33 8.90 23.10
N PRO A 234 1.88 8.07 24.07
CA PRO A 234 2.57 7.93 25.35
C PRO A 234 4.03 7.47 25.20
N VAL A 235 4.32 6.58 24.24
CA VAL A 235 5.69 6.11 23.97
C VAL A 235 6.54 7.27 23.45
N LEU A 236 6.02 8.08 22.53
CA LEU A 236 6.71 9.27 22.03
C LEU A 236 7.05 10.25 23.18
N LEU A 237 6.07 10.54 24.03
CA LEU A 237 6.24 11.49 25.14
C LEU A 237 7.22 10.96 26.21
N ALA A 238 7.16 9.66 26.52
CA ALA A 238 8.06 9.02 27.49
C ALA A 238 9.50 8.85 26.96
N SER A 239 9.67 8.70 25.63
CA SER A 239 11.00 8.53 25.02
C SER A 239 11.77 9.84 24.83
N GLY A 240 11.16 10.98 25.14
CA GLY A 240 11.74 12.31 24.97
C GLY A 240 11.46 12.94 23.61
N THR A 241 11.14 14.23 23.62
CA THR A 241 10.78 15.01 22.42
C THR A 241 11.79 16.11 22.12
N GLU A 242 12.88 16.22 22.88
CA GLU A 242 13.88 17.30 22.77
C GLU A 242 14.52 17.39 21.38
N TRP A 243 14.71 16.23 20.72
CA TRP A 243 15.25 16.14 19.36
C TRP A 243 14.37 16.84 18.31
N LEU A 244 13.06 17.00 18.56
CA LEU A 244 12.13 17.72 17.69
C LEU A 244 12.36 19.23 17.72
N GLY A 245 13.01 19.77 18.73
CA GLY A 245 13.37 21.20 18.83
C GLY A 245 14.43 21.63 17.83
N SER A 246 15.17 20.68 17.23
CA SER A 246 16.12 20.97 16.17
C SER A 246 15.45 20.97 14.80
N TRP A 247 15.92 21.82 13.86
CA TRP A 247 15.38 21.83 12.51
C TRP A 247 15.53 20.48 11.78
N ARG A 248 16.63 19.75 12.04
CA ARG A 248 16.87 18.41 11.50
C ARG A 248 15.88 17.41 12.06
N GLY A 249 15.68 17.39 13.36
CA GLY A 249 14.70 16.51 13.99
C GLY A 249 13.28 16.77 13.52
N ALA A 250 12.89 18.05 13.45
CA ALA A 250 11.58 18.43 12.90
C ALA A 250 11.40 18.01 11.44
N ALA A 251 12.43 18.18 10.59
CA ALA A 251 12.38 17.78 9.19
C ALA A 251 12.26 16.24 9.03
N VAL A 252 13.01 15.47 9.82
CA VAL A 252 12.92 14.00 9.85
C VAL A 252 11.52 13.57 10.31
N ALA A 253 11.01 14.12 11.41
CA ALA A 253 9.67 13.80 11.90
C ALA A 253 8.60 14.14 10.88
N LEU A 254 8.70 15.30 10.22
CA LEU A 254 7.78 15.71 9.16
C LEU A 254 7.85 14.76 7.95
N HIS A 255 9.04 14.36 7.51
CA HIS A 255 9.20 13.40 6.42
C HIS A 255 8.55 12.06 6.77
N LEU A 256 8.83 11.52 7.96
CA LEU A 256 8.26 10.26 8.42
C LEU A 256 6.73 10.35 8.55
N ALA A 257 6.20 11.46 9.03
CA ALA A 257 4.77 11.66 9.16
C ALA A 257 4.09 11.87 7.80
N ALA A 258 4.60 12.79 6.98
CA ALA A 258 3.95 13.21 5.75
C ALA A 258 4.20 12.24 4.58
N CYS A 259 5.44 11.78 4.40
CA CYS A 259 5.81 10.94 3.27
C CYS A 259 5.59 9.46 3.58
N THR A 260 6.21 8.94 4.67
CA THR A 260 6.22 7.50 4.91
C THR A 260 4.97 6.99 5.63
N THR A 261 4.27 7.85 6.40
CA THR A 261 2.99 7.44 7.00
C THR A 261 1.80 7.98 6.22
N PHE A 262 1.63 9.27 6.10
CA PHE A 262 0.43 9.84 5.50
C PHE A 262 0.30 9.51 4.00
N LEU A 263 1.26 9.91 3.18
CA LEU A 263 1.19 9.73 1.73
C LEU A 263 1.29 8.25 1.34
N ALA A 264 2.23 7.52 1.94
CA ALA A 264 2.44 6.11 1.64
C ALA A 264 1.18 5.29 1.95
N TYR A 265 0.54 5.47 3.11
CA TYR A 265 -0.68 4.73 3.44
C TYR A 265 -1.91 5.19 2.65
N ARG A 266 -1.94 6.41 2.15
CA ARG A 266 -2.97 6.81 1.16
C ARG A 266 -2.79 6.09 -0.17
N LEU A 267 -1.57 5.92 -0.63
CA LEU A 267 -1.24 5.14 -1.83
C LEU A 267 -1.51 3.65 -1.61
N PHE A 268 -1.06 3.10 -0.49
CA PHE A 268 -1.31 1.71 -0.11
C PHE A 268 -2.80 1.40 -0.04
N GLY A 269 -3.58 2.23 0.65
CA GLY A 269 -5.03 2.08 0.71
C GLY A 269 -5.72 2.19 -0.65
N ARG A 270 -5.21 3.05 -1.56
CA ARG A 270 -5.69 3.08 -2.95
C ARG A 270 -5.37 1.76 -3.66
N GLY A 271 -4.17 1.22 -3.45
CA GLY A 271 -3.74 -0.06 -3.99
C GLY A 271 -4.58 -1.23 -3.52
N LEU A 272 -4.93 -1.27 -2.24
CA LEU A 272 -5.76 -2.31 -1.64
C LEU A 272 -7.19 -2.38 -2.22
N ARG A 273 -7.67 -1.36 -2.93
CA ARG A 273 -8.98 -1.40 -3.59
C ARG A 273 -9.05 -2.46 -4.69
N SER A 274 -7.95 -2.72 -5.37
CA SER A 274 -7.88 -3.63 -6.52
C SER A 274 -6.83 -4.74 -6.39
N THR A 275 -6.06 -4.75 -5.29
CA THR A 275 -5.00 -5.74 -5.05
C THR A 275 -5.32 -6.52 -3.79
N PRO A 276 -5.33 -7.87 -3.83
CA PRO A 276 -5.47 -8.70 -2.63
C PRO A 276 -4.37 -8.43 -1.61
N ALA A 277 -4.66 -8.61 -0.31
CA ALA A 277 -3.73 -8.29 0.77
C ALA A 277 -2.41 -9.06 0.66
N GLN A 278 -2.46 -10.36 0.32
CA GLN A 278 -1.28 -11.19 0.14
C GLN A 278 -0.38 -10.71 -1.01
N ALA A 279 -0.94 -10.25 -2.12
CA ALA A 279 -0.17 -9.67 -3.20
C ALA A 279 0.35 -8.27 -2.84
N ALA A 280 -0.42 -7.49 -2.08
CA ALA A 280 0.00 -6.17 -1.60
C ALA A 280 1.21 -6.29 -0.67
N THR A 281 1.19 -7.19 0.29
CA THR A 281 2.32 -7.43 1.21
C THR A 281 3.56 -8.00 0.49
N THR A 282 3.39 -8.78 -0.58
CA THR A 282 4.53 -9.18 -1.42
C THR A 282 5.12 -7.99 -2.18
N LEU A 283 4.27 -7.12 -2.76
CA LEU A 283 4.74 -5.95 -3.50
C LEU A 283 5.50 -4.95 -2.62
N THR A 284 5.19 -4.89 -1.33
CA THR A 284 5.93 -4.02 -0.39
C THR A 284 7.35 -4.51 -0.09
N LEU A 285 7.74 -5.72 -0.48
CA LEU A 285 9.14 -6.15 -0.50
C LEU A 285 10.02 -5.30 -1.45
N ALA A 286 9.45 -4.43 -2.27
CA ALA A 286 10.19 -3.38 -2.98
C ALA A 286 10.84 -2.35 -2.02
N GLU A 287 10.36 -2.20 -0.80
CA GLU A 287 10.89 -1.29 0.21
C GLU A 287 12.39 -1.50 0.49
N PRO A 288 12.87 -2.72 0.83
CA PRO A 288 14.29 -2.97 1.03
C PRO A 288 15.13 -2.70 -0.22
N ALA A 289 14.59 -2.95 -1.42
CA ALA A 289 15.29 -2.63 -2.67
C ALA A 289 15.53 -1.12 -2.81
N VAL A 290 14.51 -0.31 -2.54
CA VAL A 290 14.63 1.16 -2.59
C VAL A 290 15.58 1.65 -1.49
N ALA A 291 15.45 1.13 -0.27
CA ALA A 291 16.35 1.48 0.85
C ALA A 291 17.82 1.21 0.49
N THR A 292 18.09 0.05 -0.10
CA THR A 292 19.44 -0.34 -0.51
C THR A 292 19.97 0.54 -1.66
N LEU A 293 19.15 0.83 -2.67
CA LEU A 293 19.54 1.73 -3.75
C LEU A 293 19.86 3.15 -3.25
N LEU A 294 19.10 3.63 -2.27
CA LEU A 294 19.37 4.92 -1.62
C LEU A 294 20.67 4.88 -0.79
N ALA A 295 20.93 3.78 -0.08
CA ALA A 295 22.19 3.61 0.66
C ALA A 295 23.40 3.67 -0.27
N VAL A 296 23.32 3.03 -1.43
CA VAL A 296 24.38 3.14 -2.47
C VAL A 296 24.48 4.55 -3.03
N ALA A 297 23.35 5.14 -3.43
CA ALA A 297 23.36 6.41 -4.18
C ALA A 297 23.65 7.63 -3.29
N VAL A 298 23.17 7.62 -2.03
CA VAL A 298 23.24 8.76 -1.12
C VAL A 298 24.35 8.60 -0.09
N LEU A 299 24.53 7.39 0.46
CA LEU A 299 25.52 7.11 1.50
C LEU A 299 26.84 6.56 0.92
N GLY A 300 26.88 6.23 -0.36
CA GLY A 300 28.10 5.71 -1.04
C GLY A 300 28.44 4.27 -0.63
N GLU A 301 27.49 3.51 -0.09
CA GLU A 301 27.72 2.13 0.33
C GLU A 301 28.05 1.23 -0.85
N ARG A 302 28.98 0.28 -0.64
CA ARG A 302 29.35 -0.74 -1.64
C ARG A 302 28.65 -2.04 -1.33
N LEU A 303 27.87 -2.54 -2.28
CA LEU A 303 27.16 -3.80 -2.13
C LEU A 303 27.98 -4.98 -2.64
N PRO A 304 28.00 -6.12 -1.94
CA PRO A 304 28.55 -7.36 -2.44
C PRO A 304 27.73 -7.89 -3.65
N ALA A 305 28.36 -8.70 -4.50
CA ALA A 305 27.71 -9.25 -5.71
C ALA A 305 26.40 -10.01 -5.37
N LEU A 306 26.36 -10.71 -4.23
CA LEU A 306 25.16 -11.44 -3.76
C LEU A 306 23.96 -10.51 -3.53
N SER A 307 24.18 -9.27 -3.03
CA SER A 307 23.11 -8.27 -2.89
C SER A 307 22.54 -7.85 -4.24
N TRP A 308 23.37 -7.66 -5.26
CA TRP A 308 22.91 -7.35 -6.61
C TRP A 308 22.11 -8.50 -7.24
N CYS A 309 22.54 -9.76 -7.03
CA CYS A 309 21.76 -10.94 -7.42
C CYS A 309 20.43 -10.97 -6.69
N GLY A 310 20.42 -10.71 -5.39
CA GLY A 310 19.20 -10.61 -4.57
C GLY A 310 18.23 -9.56 -5.09
N LEU A 311 18.74 -8.37 -5.44
CA LEU A 311 17.93 -7.30 -6.04
C LEU A 311 17.29 -7.73 -7.37
N GLY A 312 18.03 -8.43 -8.23
CA GLY A 312 17.54 -8.96 -9.49
C GLY A 312 16.43 -10.01 -9.29
N VAL A 313 16.60 -10.94 -8.37
CA VAL A 313 15.60 -11.98 -8.02
C VAL A 313 14.35 -11.34 -7.42
N LEU A 314 14.52 -10.38 -6.52
CA LEU A 314 13.42 -9.60 -5.94
C LEU A 314 12.62 -8.88 -7.01
N ALA A 315 13.30 -8.14 -7.89
CA ALA A 315 12.66 -7.41 -8.99
C ALA A 315 11.88 -8.36 -9.93
N ALA A 316 12.43 -9.52 -10.26
CA ALA A 316 11.77 -10.53 -11.09
C ALA A 316 10.50 -11.08 -10.39
N GLY A 317 10.56 -11.38 -9.09
CA GLY A 317 9.41 -11.81 -8.28
C GLY A 317 8.29 -10.76 -8.29
N LEU A 318 8.62 -9.50 -8.04
CA LEU A 318 7.66 -8.40 -8.04
C LEU A 318 7.07 -8.14 -9.44
N ALA A 319 7.89 -8.20 -10.49
CA ALA A 319 7.43 -8.07 -11.87
C ALA A 319 6.42 -9.17 -12.24
N CYS A 320 6.64 -10.40 -11.77
CA CYS A 320 5.70 -11.50 -11.96
C CYS A 320 4.31 -11.19 -11.41
N LEU A 321 4.17 -10.45 -10.31
CA LEU A 321 2.87 -10.06 -9.74
C LEU A 321 2.21 -8.88 -10.47
N THR A 322 2.98 -8.00 -11.08
CA THR A 322 2.47 -6.78 -11.72
C THR A 322 1.96 -7.03 -13.15
N VAL A 323 2.49 -8.04 -13.84
CA VAL A 323 2.09 -8.38 -15.22
C VAL A 323 0.69 -9.03 -15.21
N PRO A 324 -0.30 -8.48 -15.94
CA PRO A 324 -1.63 -9.09 -16.03
C PRO A 324 -1.58 -10.50 -16.64
N ALA A 325 -2.37 -11.43 -16.09
CA ALA A 325 -2.48 -12.80 -16.58
C ALA A 325 -3.19 -12.92 -17.96
N SER A 326 -3.56 -11.82 -18.60
CA SER A 326 -4.43 -11.73 -19.76
C SER A 326 -3.84 -12.28 -21.08
N ARG A 327 -2.52 -12.49 -21.17
CA ARG A 327 -1.93 -13.05 -22.41
C ARG A 327 -2.20 -14.55 -22.62
N ARG A 328 -2.39 -15.35 -21.58
CA ARG A 328 -2.66 -16.80 -21.71
C ARG A 328 -4.12 -17.09 -22.11
N ARG A 329 -5.09 -16.35 -21.58
CA ARG A 329 -6.52 -16.58 -21.94
C ARG A 329 -6.85 -16.25 -23.40
N ARG A 330 -6.07 -15.40 -24.06
CA ARG A 330 -6.29 -15.09 -25.48
C ARG A 330 -5.79 -16.23 -26.38
N GLY A 331 -4.63 -16.80 -26.06
CA GLY A 331 -4.10 -17.96 -26.78
C GLY A 331 -4.93 -19.24 -26.60
N ASP A 332 -5.50 -19.45 -25.42
CA ASP A 332 -6.37 -20.60 -25.15
C ASP A 332 -7.73 -20.47 -25.87
N ARG A 333 -8.31 -19.27 -25.92
CA ARG A 333 -9.55 -19.00 -26.70
C ARG A 333 -9.34 -19.07 -28.22
N GLU A 334 -8.20 -18.63 -28.72
CA GLU A 334 -7.84 -18.74 -30.13
C GLU A 334 -7.64 -20.21 -30.52
N ARG A 335 -7.04 -21.04 -29.66
CA ARG A 335 -6.91 -22.50 -29.85
C ARG A 335 -8.24 -23.24 -29.72
N GLU A 336 -9.13 -22.86 -28.82
CA GLU A 336 -10.49 -23.43 -28.71
C GLU A 336 -11.31 -23.11 -29.94
N HIS A 337 -11.26 -21.87 -30.47
CA HIS A 337 -11.94 -21.49 -31.69
C HIS A 337 -11.40 -22.21 -32.94
N GLU A 338 -10.07 -22.40 -33.02
CA GLU A 338 -9.43 -23.12 -34.12
C GLU A 338 -9.78 -24.61 -34.08
N ASN A 339 -9.86 -25.19 -32.88
CA ASN A 339 -10.23 -26.60 -32.71
C ASN A 339 -11.73 -26.85 -33.00
N ASP A 340 -12.60 -25.92 -32.61
CA ASP A 340 -14.05 -25.99 -32.90
C ASP A 340 -14.34 -25.80 -34.43
N GLY A 341 -13.54 -24.98 -35.09
CA GLY A 341 -13.55 -24.83 -36.56
C GLY A 341 -13.17 -26.10 -37.28
N ARG A 342 -12.11 -26.78 -36.86
CA ARG A 342 -11.66 -28.06 -37.43
C ARG A 342 -12.67 -29.20 -37.25
N VAL A 343 -13.30 -29.27 -36.07
CA VAL A 343 -14.33 -30.32 -35.81
C VAL A 343 -15.54 -30.13 -36.70
N ARG A 344 -15.95 -28.89 -37.00
CA ARG A 344 -17.08 -28.60 -37.93
C ARG A 344 -16.75 -28.88 -39.40
N GLU A 345 -15.50 -28.83 -39.79
CA GLU A 345 -15.04 -29.12 -41.14
C GLU A 345 -14.97 -30.63 -41.41
N ILE A 346 -14.70 -31.46 -40.42
CA ILE A 346 -14.64 -32.93 -40.50
C ILE A 346 -16.06 -33.56 -40.49
N THR A 347 -17.06 -32.81 -39.98
CA THR A 347 -18.45 -33.29 -39.87
C THR A 347 -19.35 -32.82 -41.03
N ARG A 348 -18.81 -32.18 -42.05
CA ARG A 348 -19.44 -31.87 -43.32
C ARG A 348 -18.90 -32.76 -44.44
#